data_f01d9348d99bc08ae6c241e81db88170
#
_entry.id   f01d9348d99bc08ae6c241e81db88170
#
_cell.length_a   1.000
_cell.length_b   1.000
_cell.length_c   1.000
_cell.angle_alpha   90.00
_cell.angle_beta   90.00
_cell.angle_gamma   90.00
#
_symmetry.space_group_name_H-M   'P 1'
#
loop_
_entity.id
_entity.type
_entity.pdbx_description
1 polymer ?
#
loop_
_entity_poly.entity_id
_entity_poly.type
_entity_poly.pdbx_seq_one_letter_code
_entity_poly.pdbx_strand_id
1 'polypeptide(L)'
;QKPFSTLELAFWGKFGIQENILKQYRAVSLKKFSSENADGKPYTLIATEQEPMFGYLGRKHVKVYRPYSQIRFLYGGDMGENYCFGLEQLPAKGDLLFITGGEKDVMSLAAHGLNAICFNSETAMIPQTLVHRLSFRFKHIVLLFDTDKTGLESSLKREEELRQYGVKRLVLPLSGQKEEKDISDYFALGNSREDLIRLFLEYLDTLYNEAMSALKSCELDFNNPPPVAQT
;
A
#
# COMPACT_ATOMS: atom_id res chain seq x y z
N GLN A 1 7.80 13.93 20.85
CA GLN A 1 6.41 13.97 20.41
C GLN A 1 5.74 15.24 20.93
N LYS A 2 4.64 15.64 20.29
CA LYS A 2 3.71 16.69 20.74
C LYS A 2 2.29 16.28 20.35
N PRO A 3 1.25 16.88 20.95
CA PRO A 3 -0.12 16.72 20.44
C PRO A 3 -0.22 17.19 18.98
N PHE A 4 -1.13 16.58 18.22
CA PHE A 4 -1.46 17.07 16.88
C PHE A 4 -2.08 18.47 16.97
N SER A 5 -1.62 19.38 16.13
CA SER A 5 -2.26 20.69 15.96
C SER A 5 -3.51 20.56 15.07
N THR A 6 -4.37 21.57 15.09
CA THR A 6 -5.54 21.64 14.21
C THR A 6 -5.15 21.56 12.73
N LEU A 7 -4.05 22.19 12.34
CA LEU A 7 -3.54 22.13 10.95
C LEU A 7 -3.04 20.74 10.57
N GLU A 8 -2.37 20.05 11.48
CA GLU A 8 -1.93 18.67 11.27
C GLU A 8 -3.11 17.69 11.19
N LEU A 9 -4.13 17.86 12.03
CA LEU A 9 -5.36 17.06 11.92
C LEU A 9 -6.12 17.35 10.61
N ALA A 10 -6.16 18.62 10.18
CA ALA A 10 -6.74 18.98 8.90
C ALA A 10 -5.97 18.38 7.71
N PHE A 11 -4.63 18.30 7.80
CA PHE A 11 -3.81 17.59 6.80
C PHE A 11 -4.23 16.12 6.67
N TRP A 12 -4.31 15.40 7.78
CA TRP A 12 -4.70 14.00 7.78
C TRP A 12 -6.18 13.80 7.39
N GLY A 13 -7.04 14.74 7.77
CA GLY A 13 -8.47 14.74 7.44
C GLY A 13 -8.76 14.77 5.94
N LYS A 14 -7.87 15.35 5.12
CA LYS A 14 -7.97 15.32 3.65
C LYS A 14 -8.04 13.90 3.08
N PHE A 15 -7.42 12.94 3.78
CA PHE A 15 -7.34 11.54 3.39
C PHE A 15 -8.31 10.65 4.18
N GLY A 16 -9.29 11.25 4.86
CA GLY A 16 -10.23 10.55 5.74
C GLY A 16 -9.64 10.11 7.09
N ILE A 17 -8.35 10.37 7.33
CA ILE A 17 -7.63 9.88 8.51
C ILE A 17 -7.93 10.77 9.72
N GLN A 18 -8.67 10.25 10.67
CA GLN A 18 -8.99 10.90 11.95
C GLN A 18 -8.00 10.50 13.04
N GLU A 19 -8.06 11.20 14.18
CA GLU A 19 -7.13 11.01 15.31
C GLU A 19 -7.15 9.58 15.89
N ASN A 20 -8.30 8.90 15.88
CA ASN A 20 -8.43 7.52 16.31
C ASN A 20 -7.59 6.56 15.43
N ILE A 21 -7.58 6.78 14.11
CA ILE A 21 -6.75 6.00 13.17
C ILE A 21 -5.27 6.29 13.42
N LEU A 22 -4.88 7.56 13.59
CA LEU A 22 -3.49 7.92 13.90
C LEU A 22 -3.02 7.21 15.18
N LYS A 23 -3.84 7.18 16.23
CA LYS A 23 -3.55 6.47 17.48
C LYS A 23 -3.45 4.95 17.28
N GLN A 24 -4.39 4.36 16.54
CA GLN A 24 -4.43 2.92 16.24
C GLN A 24 -3.15 2.46 15.54
N TYR A 25 -2.64 3.27 14.61
CA TYR A 25 -1.44 2.99 13.81
C TYR A 25 -0.16 3.58 14.42
N ARG A 26 -0.21 4.08 15.66
CA ARG A 26 0.93 4.70 16.38
C ARG A 26 1.62 5.80 15.56
N ALA A 27 0.83 6.53 14.77
CA ALA A 27 1.28 7.74 14.13
C ALA A 27 1.24 8.91 15.11
N VAL A 28 2.31 9.68 15.18
CA VAL A 28 2.47 10.78 16.14
C VAL A 28 2.95 12.05 15.46
N SER A 29 2.62 13.20 16.05
CA SER A 29 3.24 14.46 15.68
C SER A 29 4.57 14.62 16.41
N LEU A 30 5.62 15.03 15.69
CA LEU A 30 6.98 15.22 16.23
C LEU A 30 7.31 16.70 16.34
N LYS A 31 7.83 17.11 17.50
CA LYS A 31 8.40 18.45 17.70
C LYS A 31 9.79 18.56 17.09
N LYS A 32 10.61 17.51 17.28
CA LYS A 32 11.97 17.42 16.77
C LYS A 32 12.34 15.98 16.43
N PHE A 33 13.29 15.83 15.53
CA PHE A 33 13.93 14.55 15.21
C PHE A 33 15.46 14.78 15.18
N SER A 34 16.21 13.96 15.92
CA SER A 34 17.67 13.99 15.95
C SER A 34 18.20 12.65 15.46
N SER A 35 19.22 12.67 14.61
CA SER A 35 19.89 11.51 14.03
C SER A 35 21.29 11.89 13.61
N GLU A 36 22.01 10.96 13.01
CA GLU A 36 23.30 11.17 12.39
C GLU A 36 23.19 11.07 10.87
N ASN A 37 23.97 11.88 10.14
CA ASN A 37 24.06 11.77 8.68
C ASN A 37 24.97 10.60 8.27
N ALA A 38 25.15 10.39 6.96
CA ALA A 38 26.01 9.34 6.43
C ALA A 38 27.48 9.43 6.88
N ASP A 39 27.94 10.63 7.26
CA ASP A 39 29.30 10.88 7.76
C ASP A 39 29.40 10.74 9.30
N GLY A 40 28.34 10.29 9.97
CA GLY A 40 28.26 10.16 11.44
C GLY A 40 28.13 11.50 12.17
N LYS A 41 27.82 12.60 11.46
CA LYS A 41 27.62 13.92 12.10
C LYS A 41 26.19 14.04 12.62
N PRO A 42 26.02 14.43 13.90
CA PRO A 42 24.68 14.60 14.47
C PRO A 42 23.98 15.80 13.84
N TYR A 43 22.68 15.66 13.59
CA TYR A 43 21.81 16.74 13.16
C TYR A 43 20.47 16.67 13.89
N THR A 44 19.80 17.82 13.96
CA THR A 44 18.45 17.93 14.53
C THR A 44 17.56 18.73 13.60
N LEU A 45 16.39 18.17 13.30
CA LEU A 45 15.32 18.84 12.60
C LEU A 45 14.23 19.25 13.61
N ILE A 46 13.69 20.44 13.43
CA ILE A 46 12.60 20.98 14.25
C ILE A 46 11.39 21.16 13.32
N ALA A 47 10.25 20.60 13.75
CA ALA A 47 9.00 20.79 13.02
C ALA A 47 8.49 22.23 13.17
N THR A 48 7.95 22.77 12.09
CA THR A 48 7.22 24.03 12.06
C THR A 48 5.79 23.80 11.56
N GLU A 49 4.96 24.81 11.58
CA GLU A 49 3.62 24.71 10.98
C GLU A 49 3.67 24.48 9.46
N GLN A 50 4.66 25.07 8.78
CA GLN A 50 4.87 24.94 7.33
C GLN A 50 5.52 23.61 6.97
N GLU A 51 6.37 23.08 7.85
CA GLU A 51 7.05 21.79 7.70
C GLU A 51 6.76 20.86 8.88
N PRO A 52 5.55 20.31 8.98
CA PRO A 52 5.21 19.35 10.01
C PRO A 52 6.01 18.05 9.82
N MET A 53 6.24 17.36 10.94
CA MET A 53 6.87 16.05 10.96
C MET A 53 5.98 15.06 11.68
N PHE A 54 5.76 13.92 11.06
CA PHE A 54 5.01 12.81 11.64
C PHE A 54 5.91 11.59 11.82
N GLY A 55 5.70 10.83 12.88
CA GLY A 55 6.46 9.60 13.13
C GLY A 55 5.54 8.39 13.13
N TYR A 56 5.88 7.38 12.33
CA TYR A 56 5.29 6.05 12.42
C TYR A 56 6.14 5.23 13.38
N LEU A 57 5.61 4.96 14.57
CA LEU A 57 6.36 4.33 15.65
C LEU A 57 6.31 2.81 15.56
N GLY A 58 7.46 2.18 15.36
CA GLY A 58 7.64 0.76 15.58
C GLY A 58 8.19 0.45 16.96
N ARG A 59 8.50 -0.82 17.24
CA ARG A 59 9.05 -1.25 18.54
C ARG A 59 10.45 -0.72 18.80
N LYS A 60 11.29 -0.65 17.77
CA LYS A 60 12.71 -0.25 17.86
C LYS A 60 13.09 0.84 16.87
N HIS A 61 12.11 1.37 16.12
CA HIS A 61 12.35 2.36 15.07
C HIS A 61 11.27 3.43 15.02
N VAL A 62 11.58 4.48 14.32
CA VAL A 62 10.63 5.48 13.85
C VAL A 62 10.91 5.77 12.37
N LYS A 63 9.88 5.69 11.53
CA LYS A 63 9.91 6.26 10.18
C LYS A 63 9.28 7.63 10.26
N VAL A 64 10.05 8.66 9.91
CA VAL A 64 9.59 10.05 9.96
C VAL A 64 9.11 10.48 8.59
N TYR A 65 7.89 10.98 8.53
CA TYR A 65 7.26 11.52 7.33
C TYR A 65 7.20 13.03 7.36
N ARG A 66 7.70 13.68 6.33
CA ARG A 66 7.76 15.13 6.13
C ARG A 66 7.07 15.48 4.80
N PRO A 67 5.75 15.72 4.79
CA PRO A 67 4.95 15.80 3.56
C PRO A 67 5.40 16.89 2.59
N TYR A 68 5.91 18.01 3.12
CA TYR A 68 6.26 19.19 2.33
C TYR A 68 7.76 19.34 2.08
N SER A 69 8.60 18.46 2.65
CA SER A 69 10.05 18.53 2.49
C SER A 69 10.51 17.77 1.25
N GLN A 70 11.64 18.19 0.70
CA GLN A 70 12.29 17.52 -0.44
C GLN A 70 12.70 16.09 -0.07
N ILE A 71 13.28 15.89 1.13
CA ILE A 71 13.51 14.57 1.71
C ILE A 71 12.30 14.23 2.58
N ARG A 72 11.38 13.46 2.01
CA ARG A 72 10.08 13.16 2.65
C ARG A 72 10.18 12.15 3.78
N PHE A 73 11.14 11.24 3.74
CA PHE A 73 11.26 10.18 4.73
C PHE A 73 12.65 10.17 5.37
N LEU A 74 12.67 10.00 6.70
CA LEU A 74 13.86 9.79 7.49
C LEU A 74 13.62 8.60 8.41
N TYR A 75 14.70 8.00 8.87
CA TYR A 75 14.64 6.79 9.66
C TYR A 75 15.48 6.96 10.94
N GLY A 76 14.94 6.46 12.04
CA GLY A 76 15.64 6.39 13.31
C GLY A 76 15.47 5.03 13.98
N GLY A 77 16.55 4.53 14.60
CA GLY A 77 16.55 3.20 15.20
C GLY A 77 16.73 2.07 14.17
N ASP A 78 16.38 0.86 14.56
CA ASP A 78 16.51 -0.35 13.77
C ASP A 78 15.20 -0.68 13.06
N MET A 79 15.13 -0.41 11.75
CA MET A 79 13.97 -0.73 10.92
C MET A 79 13.73 -2.22 10.73
N GLY A 80 14.79 -3.05 10.91
CA GLY A 80 14.76 -4.48 10.63
C GLY A 80 14.53 -4.81 9.15
N GLU A 81 14.79 -6.06 8.78
CA GLU A 81 14.64 -6.52 7.39
C GLU A 81 13.16 -6.74 6.98
N ASN A 82 12.27 -6.89 7.95
CA ASN A 82 10.88 -7.28 7.74
C ASN A 82 9.89 -6.16 8.10
N TYR A 83 10.22 -4.90 7.79
CA TYR A 83 9.30 -3.80 8.01
C TYR A 83 7.97 -4.03 7.28
N CYS A 84 6.89 -4.08 8.03
CA CYS A 84 5.53 -4.18 7.50
C CYS A 84 4.59 -3.37 8.40
N PHE A 85 4.08 -2.28 7.86
CA PHE A 85 3.14 -1.40 8.56
C PHE A 85 1.71 -1.89 8.33
N GLY A 86 0.89 -1.82 9.36
CA GLY A 86 -0.52 -2.25 9.33
C GLY A 86 -0.74 -3.72 9.66
N LEU A 87 0.30 -4.54 9.77
CA LEU A 87 0.16 -5.99 10.00
C LEU A 87 -0.49 -6.33 11.36
N GLU A 88 -0.16 -5.57 12.41
CA GLU A 88 -0.71 -5.77 13.76
C GLU A 88 -2.20 -5.38 13.85
N GLN A 89 -2.71 -4.55 12.92
CA GLN A 89 -4.08 -4.08 12.87
C GLN A 89 -5.02 -4.99 12.06
N LEU A 90 -4.46 -5.96 11.34
CA LEU A 90 -5.26 -6.85 10.51
C LEU A 90 -6.14 -7.81 11.33
N PRO A 91 -7.41 -8.02 10.95
CA PRO A 91 -8.27 -9.05 11.56
C PRO A 91 -7.71 -10.45 11.29
N ALA A 92 -8.14 -11.44 12.06
CA ALA A 92 -7.73 -12.83 11.88
C ALA A 92 -8.07 -13.38 10.50
N LYS A 93 -9.22 -12.96 9.91
CA LYS A 93 -9.70 -13.30 8.56
C LYS A 93 -10.41 -12.10 7.93
N GLY A 94 -10.44 -12.06 6.61
CA GLY A 94 -11.16 -11.04 5.84
C GLY A 94 -11.34 -11.44 4.38
N ASP A 95 -12.16 -10.68 3.65
CA ASP A 95 -12.37 -10.94 2.22
C ASP A 95 -11.25 -10.31 1.39
N LEU A 96 -10.84 -9.08 1.73
CA LEU A 96 -9.95 -8.27 0.92
C LEU A 96 -8.84 -7.66 1.76
N LEU A 97 -7.61 -7.77 1.27
CA LEU A 97 -6.41 -7.12 1.82
C LEU A 97 -5.71 -6.37 0.70
N PHE A 98 -5.43 -5.10 0.93
CA PHE A 98 -4.60 -4.30 0.04
C PHE A 98 -3.14 -4.26 0.52
N ILE A 99 -2.20 -4.30 -0.42
CA ILE A 99 -0.79 -4.00 -0.21
C ILE A 99 -0.51 -2.71 -0.96
N THR A 100 -0.15 -1.64 -0.24
CA THR A 100 0.00 -0.28 -0.78
C THR A 100 1.45 0.19 -0.78
N GLY A 101 1.68 1.37 -1.36
CA GLY A 101 3.00 2.01 -1.46
C GLY A 101 3.50 2.64 -0.16
N GLY A 102 2.60 3.05 0.76
CA GLY A 102 3.01 3.80 1.94
C GLY A 102 2.04 3.76 3.13
N GLU A 103 2.52 4.24 4.25
CA GLU A 103 1.81 4.22 5.54
C GLU A 103 0.56 5.12 5.53
N LYS A 104 0.61 6.25 4.80
CA LYS A 104 -0.53 7.15 4.62
C LYS A 104 -1.69 6.40 3.96
N ASP A 105 -1.41 5.60 2.95
CA ASP A 105 -2.39 4.84 2.19
C ASP A 105 -3.03 3.72 3.02
N VAL A 106 -2.21 3.02 3.81
CA VAL A 106 -2.73 2.03 4.79
C VAL A 106 -3.71 2.67 5.75
N MET A 107 -3.38 3.82 6.32
CA MET A 107 -4.26 4.52 7.26
C MET A 107 -5.50 5.10 6.57
N SER A 108 -5.37 5.56 5.33
CA SER A 108 -6.52 6.05 4.55
C SER A 108 -7.50 4.92 4.23
N LEU A 109 -7.01 3.76 3.80
CA LEU A 109 -7.85 2.56 3.62
C LEU A 109 -8.52 2.12 4.92
N ALA A 110 -7.78 2.11 6.03
CA ALA A 110 -8.34 1.78 7.35
C ALA A 110 -9.44 2.76 7.78
N ALA A 111 -9.29 4.06 7.50
CA ALA A 111 -10.30 5.08 7.77
C ALA A 111 -11.61 4.81 6.99
N HIS A 112 -11.51 4.15 5.82
CA HIS A 112 -12.64 3.70 5.00
C HIS A 112 -13.07 2.26 5.30
N GLY A 113 -12.59 1.65 6.41
CA GLY A 113 -12.99 0.32 6.85
C GLY A 113 -12.43 -0.83 5.98
N LEU A 114 -11.28 -0.61 5.34
CA LEU A 114 -10.61 -1.58 4.49
C LEU A 114 -9.28 -2.03 5.11
N ASN A 115 -8.91 -3.30 4.90
CA ASN A 115 -7.67 -3.84 5.42
C ASN A 115 -6.50 -3.55 4.49
N ALA A 116 -5.42 -3.03 5.03
CA ALA A 116 -4.23 -2.77 4.24
C ALA A 116 -2.94 -2.93 5.04
N ILE A 117 -1.86 -3.21 4.32
CA ILE A 117 -0.48 -3.18 4.80
C ILE A 117 0.41 -2.49 3.77
N CYS A 118 1.57 -2.02 4.20
CA CYS A 118 2.64 -1.63 3.28
C CYS A 118 4.01 -2.07 3.80
N PHE A 119 4.98 -2.07 2.90
CA PHE A 119 6.39 -2.26 3.21
C PHE A 119 7.11 -0.91 3.18
N ASN A 120 8.43 -0.91 3.32
CA ASN A 120 9.18 0.34 3.44
C ASN A 120 9.06 1.27 2.21
N SER A 121 8.85 0.69 1.04
CA SER A 121 8.57 1.39 -0.23
C SER A 121 7.91 0.44 -1.22
N GLU A 122 7.37 0.94 -2.33
CA GLU A 122 6.83 0.15 -3.43
C GLU A 122 7.88 -0.76 -4.10
N THR A 123 9.14 -0.34 -4.07
CA THR A 123 10.26 -1.11 -4.61
C THR A 123 10.80 -2.15 -3.63
N ALA A 124 10.38 -2.11 -2.36
CA ALA A 124 10.83 -3.07 -1.35
C ALA A 124 10.39 -4.49 -1.72
N MET A 125 11.22 -5.46 -1.38
CA MET A 125 10.88 -6.87 -1.52
C MET A 125 9.72 -7.23 -0.59
N ILE A 126 8.71 -7.92 -1.12
CA ILE A 126 7.59 -8.44 -0.35
C ILE A 126 7.92 -9.87 0.09
N PRO A 127 8.01 -10.17 1.39
CA PRO A 127 8.35 -11.52 1.86
C PRO A 127 7.28 -12.54 1.47
N GLN A 128 7.64 -13.48 0.60
CA GLN A 128 6.71 -14.51 0.10
C GLN A 128 6.10 -15.36 1.23
N THR A 129 6.88 -15.65 2.28
CA THR A 129 6.40 -16.38 3.46
C THR A 129 5.30 -15.62 4.22
N LEU A 130 5.34 -14.29 4.24
CA LEU A 130 4.28 -13.47 4.81
C LEU A 130 3.03 -13.54 3.93
N VAL A 131 3.18 -13.34 2.62
CA VAL A 131 2.05 -13.38 1.66
C VAL A 131 1.38 -14.75 1.68
N HIS A 132 2.15 -15.83 1.71
CA HIS A 132 1.61 -17.20 1.86
C HIS A 132 0.75 -17.32 3.13
N ARG A 133 1.20 -16.84 4.28
CA ARG A 133 0.38 -16.85 5.51
C ARG A 133 -0.87 -15.98 5.41
N LEU A 134 -0.79 -14.85 4.72
CA LEU A 134 -1.92 -13.95 4.51
C LEU A 134 -2.96 -14.52 3.54
N SER A 135 -2.55 -15.33 2.55
CA SER A 135 -3.48 -15.98 1.62
C SER A 135 -4.40 -17.01 2.28
N PHE A 136 -4.09 -17.51 3.48
CA PHE A 136 -5.02 -18.30 4.29
C PHE A 136 -5.98 -17.46 5.15
N ARG A 137 -5.72 -16.15 5.25
CA ARG A 137 -6.53 -15.22 6.05
C ARG A 137 -7.46 -14.37 5.20
N PHE A 138 -7.06 -14.05 3.98
CA PHE A 138 -7.81 -13.18 3.08
C PHE A 138 -8.11 -13.89 1.77
N LYS A 139 -9.35 -13.76 1.27
CA LYS A 139 -9.75 -14.37 -0.01
C LYS A 139 -9.05 -13.72 -1.19
N HIS A 140 -8.86 -12.40 -1.11
CA HIS A 140 -8.20 -11.62 -2.16
C HIS A 140 -7.10 -10.77 -1.54
N ILE A 141 -5.91 -10.84 -2.12
CA ILE A 141 -4.78 -9.96 -1.81
C ILE A 141 -4.49 -9.16 -3.08
N VAL A 142 -4.54 -7.83 -2.96
CA VAL A 142 -4.48 -6.90 -4.09
C VAL A 142 -3.35 -5.89 -3.88
N LEU A 143 -2.44 -5.81 -4.84
CA LEU A 143 -1.46 -4.73 -4.93
C LEU A 143 -2.18 -3.47 -5.41
N LEU A 144 -2.06 -2.39 -4.64
CA LEU A 144 -2.67 -1.10 -4.90
C LEU A 144 -1.58 -0.01 -4.73
N PHE A 145 -0.69 0.07 -5.72
CA PHE A 145 0.44 0.99 -5.73
C PHE A 145 0.10 2.29 -6.46
N ASP A 146 1.00 3.26 -6.38
CA ASP A 146 0.85 4.53 -7.09
C ASP A 146 0.68 4.29 -8.60
N THR A 147 -0.04 5.17 -9.27
CA THR A 147 -0.27 5.12 -10.72
C THR A 147 0.81 5.86 -11.51
N ASP A 148 1.87 6.34 -10.84
CA ASP A 148 3.05 6.85 -11.52
C ASP A 148 3.90 5.68 -12.11
N LYS A 149 4.88 6.03 -12.94
CA LYS A 149 5.73 5.05 -13.63
C LYS A 149 6.35 4.02 -12.67
N THR A 150 6.87 4.49 -11.52
CA THR A 150 7.53 3.61 -10.53
C THR A 150 6.54 2.63 -9.90
N GLY A 151 5.37 3.11 -9.49
CA GLY A 151 4.33 2.27 -8.89
C GLY A 151 3.78 1.25 -9.87
N LEU A 152 3.55 1.63 -11.14
CA LEU A 152 3.07 0.71 -12.18
C LEU A 152 4.09 -0.40 -12.48
N GLU A 153 5.37 -0.06 -12.67
CA GLU A 153 6.44 -1.04 -12.91
C GLU A 153 6.65 -1.95 -11.69
N SER A 154 6.65 -1.39 -10.49
CA SER A 154 6.82 -2.14 -9.25
C SER A 154 5.65 -3.08 -8.99
N SER A 155 4.40 -2.63 -9.18
CA SER A 155 3.22 -3.47 -8.97
C SER A 155 3.16 -4.64 -9.96
N LEU A 156 3.52 -4.42 -11.23
CA LEU A 156 3.58 -5.48 -12.24
C LEU A 156 4.63 -6.55 -11.86
N LYS A 157 5.82 -6.11 -11.46
CA LYS A 157 6.87 -7.01 -11.01
C LYS A 157 6.45 -7.83 -9.79
N ARG A 158 5.82 -7.19 -8.79
CA ARG A 158 5.37 -7.87 -7.56
C ARG A 158 4.21 -8.83 -7.85
N GLU A 159 3.29 -8.51 -8.75
CA GLU A 159 2.23 -9.42 -9.17
C GLU A 159 2.80 -10.72 -9.74
N GLU A 160 3.79 -10.64 -10.62
CA GLU A 160 4.44 -11.81 -11.19
C GLU A 160 5.18 -12.65 -10.13
N GLU A 161 5.96 -11.99 -9.24
CA GLU A 161 6.68 -12.67 -8.16
C GLU A 161 5.75 -13.38 -7.16
N LEU A 162 4.52 -12.88 -6.98
CA LEU A 162 3.54 -13.36 -6.00
C LEU A 162 2.38 -14.14 -6.63
N ARG A 163 2.42 -14.37 -7.94
CA ARG A 163 1.37 -15.02 -8.74
C ARG A 163 0.88 -16.34 -8.14
N GLN A 164 1.80 -17.15 -7.64
CA GLN A 164 1.48 -18.45 -7.03
C GLN A 164 0.58 -18.36 -5.78
N TYR A 165 0.49 -17.18 -5.16
CA TYR A 165 -0.36 -16.92 -3.99
C TYR A 165 -1.69 -16.27 -4.37
N GLY A 166 -1.99 -16.13 -5.66
CA GLY A 166 -3.22 -15.50 -6.15
C GLY A 166 -3.27 -13.99 -5.97
N VAL A 167 -2.12 -13.35 -5.71
CA VAL A 167 -2.03 -11.88 -5.62
C VAL A 167 -2.33 -11.26 -6.96
N LYS A 168 -3.15 -10.21 -6.98
CA LYS A 168 -3.56 -9.45 -8.15
C LYS A 168 -3.20 -7.99 -7.98
N ARG A 169 -3.17 -7.28 -9.09
CA ARG A 169 -2.88 -5.85 -9.15
C ARG A 169 -4.11 -5.08 -9.58
N LEU A 170 -4.49 -4.05 -8.84
CA LEU A 170 -5.52 -3.10 -9.23
C LEU A 170 -4.87 -1.75 -9.52
N VAL A 171 -5.18 -1.16 -10.67
CA VAL A 171 -4.69 0.16 -11.06
C VAL A 171 -5.85 1.15 -10.93
N LEU A 172 -5.65 2.21 -10.13
CA LEU A 172 -6.65 3.26 -9.97
C LEU A 172 -6.76 4.11 -11.24
N PRO A 173 -7.95 4.64 -11.57
CA PRO A 173 -8.15 5.54 -12.70
C PRO A 173 -7.67 6.96 -12.36
N LEU A 174 -6.39 7.12 -12.05
CA LEU A 174 -5.74 8.37 -11.69
C LEU A 174 -4.68 8.73 -12.73
N SER A 175 -4.34 10.02 -12.85
CA SER A 175 -3.40 10.51 -13.85
C SER A 175 -1.93 10.14 -13.63
N GLY A 176 -1.59 9.70 -12.39
CA GLY A 176 -0.22 9.43 -11.98
C GLY A 176 0.61 10.68 -11.65
N GLN A 177 -0.02 11.86 -11.68
CA GLN A 177 0.63 13.12 -11.31
C GLN A 177 0.63 13.31 -9.79
N LYS A 178 1.44 14.24 -9.30
CA LYS A 178 1.46 14.61 -7.88
C LYS A 178 0.04 14.98 -7.41
N GLU A 179 -0.35 14.44 -6.26
CA GLU A 179 -1.68 14.62 -5.64
C GLU A 179 -2.83 13.93 -6.40
N GLU A 180 -2.51 13.08 -7.39
CA GLU A 180 -3.48 12.28 -8.15
C GLU A 180 -2.86 10.94 -8.58
N LYS A 181 -2.30 10.19 -7.62
CA LYS A 181 -1.58 8.97 -7.96
C LYS A 181 -1.76 7.79 -7.01
N ASP A 182 -2.10 8.03 -5.75
CA ASP A 182 -2.26 6.98 -4.73
C ASP A 182 -3.71 6.86 -4.24
N ILE A 183 -3.97 5.83 -3.45
CA ILE A 183 -5.34 5.59 -2.92
C ILE A 183 -5.80 6.69 -1.96
N SER A 184 -4.88 7.35 -1.26
CA SER A 184 -5.24 8.47 -0.40
C SER A 184 -5.68 9.67 -1.24
N ASP A 185 -5.02 9.92 -2.37
CA ASP A 185 -5.42 10.95 -3.33
C ASP A 185 -6.79 10.59 -3.95
N TYR A 186 -7.02 9.31 -4.29
CA TYR A 186 -8.30 8.82 -4.81
C TYR A 186 -9.47 9.19 -3.90
N PHE A 187 -9.32 8.97 -2.59
CA PHE A 187 -10.34 9.36 -1.62
C PHE A 187 -10.42 10.87 -1.43
N ALA A 188 -9.28 11.59 -1.45
CA ALA A 188 -9.26 13.05 -1.36
C ALA A 188 -9.95 13.75 -2.54
N LEU A 189 -10.00 13.10 -3.71
CA LEU A 189 -10.75 13.54 -4.88
C LEU A 189 -12.27 13.29 -4.78
N GLY A 190 -12.75 12.74 -3.67
CA GLY A 190 -14.16 12.55 -3.38
C GLY A 190 -14.72 11.17 -3.75
N ASN A 191 -13.87 10.24 -4.20
CA ASN A 191 -14.30 8.86 -4.41
C ASN A 191 -14.57 8.17 -3.08
N SER A 192 -15.53 7.25 -3.06
CA SER A 192 -15.94 6.51 -1.89
C SER A 192 -15.28 5.12 -1.79
N ARG A 193 -15.45 4.49 -0.64
CA ARG A 193 -15.15 3.06 -0.47
C ARG A 193 -15.92 2.20 -1.47
N GLU A 194 -17.19 2.52 -1.70
CA GLU A 194 -18.08 1.83 -2.61
C GLU A 194 -17.59 1.91 -4.07
N ASP A 195 -17.02 3.04 -4.46
CA ASP A 195 -16.40 3.22 -5.78
C ASP A 195 -15.16 2.33 -5.95
N LEU A 196 -14.30 2.25 -4.93
CA LEU A 196 -13.15 1.34 -4.94
C LEU A 196 -13.57 -0.14 -5.01
N ILE A 197 -14.58 -0.54 -4.25
CA ILE A 197 -15.08 -1.93 -4.27
C ILE A 197 -15.71 -2.24 -5.64
N ARG A 198 -16.47 -1.31 -6.23
CA ARG A 198 -17.01 -1.48 -7.58
C ARG A 198 -15.90 -1.67 -8.61
N LEU A 199 -14.86 -0.83 -8.58
CA LEU A 199 -13.71 -0.95 -9.46
C LEU A 199 -13.02 -2.32 -9.31
N PHE A 200 -12.91 -2.83 -8.08
CA PHE A 200 -12.35 -4.15 -7.83
C PHE A 200 -13.24 -5.29 -8.37
N LEU A 201 -14.56 -5.19 -8.24
CA LEU A 201 -15.49 -6.19 -8.76
C LEU A 201 -15.49 -6.21 -10.30
N GLU A 202 -15.49 -5.07 -10.95
CA GLU A 202 -15.34 -4.93 -12.41
C GLU A 202 -14.04 -5.56 -12.92
N TYR A 203 -12.96 -5.38 -12.16
CA TYR A 203 -11.68 -6.03 -12.46
C TYR A 203 -11.77 -7.56 -12.33
N LEU A 204 -12.42 -8.10 -11.29
CA LEU A 204 -12.65 -9.54 -11.14
C LEU A 204 -13.50 -10.12 -12.27
N ASP A 205 -14.56 -9.41 -12.69
CA ASP A 205 -15.41 -9.83 -13.82
C ASP A 205 -14.61 -9.89 -15.12
N THR A 206 -13.70 -8.93 -15.34
CA THR A 206 -12.78 -8.95 -16.49
C THR A 206 -11.89 -10.19 -16.48
N LEU A 207 -11.25 -10.48 -15.34
CA LEU A 207 -10.41 -11.68 -15.20
C LEU A 207 -11.20 -12.98 -15.40
N TYR A 208 -12.43 -13.05 -14.90
CA TYR A 208 -13.31 -14.20 -15.10
C TYR A 208 -13.64 -14.40 -16.58
N ASN A 209 -13.99 -13.35 -17.29
CA ASN A 209 -14.33 -13.41 -18.72
C ASN A 209 -13.13 -13.79 -19.58
N GLU A 210 -11.92 -13.30 -19.26
CA GLU A 210 -10.66 -13.70 -19.92
C GLU A 210 -10.39 -15.20 -19.72
N ALA A 211 -10.52 -15.68 -18.47
CA ALA A 211 -10.33 -17.10 -18.17
C ALA A 211 -11.34 -17.99 -18.89
N MET A 212 -12.62 -17.59 -18.93
CA MET A 212 -13.68 -18.32 -19.65
C MET A 212 -13.44 -18.33 -21.17
N SER A 213 -12.94 -17.24 -21.74
CA SER A 213 -12.56 -17.17 -23.15
C SER A 213 -11.40 -18.10 -23.48
N ALA A 214 -10.37 -18.13 -22.62
CA ALA A 214 -9.23 -19.02 -22.77
C ALA A 214 -9.64 -20.51 -22.69
N LEU A 215 -10.53 -20.87 -21.75
CA LEU A 215 -11.06 -22.24 -21.64
C LEU A 215 -11.82 -22.66 -22.91
N LYS A 216 -12.70 -21.80 -23.44
CA LYS A 216 -13.43 -22.10 -24.69
C LYS A 216 -12.49 -22.29 -25.87
N SER A 217 -11.39 -21.54 -25.96
CA SER A 217 -10.39 -21.73 -27.02
C SER A 217 -9.67 -23.08 -26.88
N CYS A 218 -9.39 -23.54 -25.65
CA CYS A 218 -8.82 -24.86 -25.42
C CYS A 218 -9.79 -26.02 -25.80
N GLU A 219 -11.09 -25.87 -25.52
CA GLU A 219 -12.10 -26.88 -25.92
C GLU A 219 -12.20 -27.03 -27.45
N LEU A 220 -11.96 -25.97 -28.21
CA LEU A 220 -11.94 -26.04 -29.69
C LEU A 220 -10.73 -26.84 -30.21
N ASP A 221 -9.62 -26.84 -29.50
CA ASP A 221 -8.42 -27.64 -29.87
C ASP A 221 -8.60 -29.15 -29.60
N PHE A 222 -9.42 -29.54 -28.61
CA PHE A 222 -9.76 -30.96 -28.37
C PHE A 222 -10.53 -31.61 -29.52
N ASN A 223 -11.27 -30.84 -30.30
CA ASN A 223 -11.98 -31.34 -31.48
C ASN A 223 -11.05 -31.53 -32.70
N ASN A 224 -9.79 -31.10 -32.62
CA ASN A 224 -8.80 -31.27 -33.67
C ASN A 224 -7.48 -31.81 -33.07
N PRO A 225 -7.44 -33.07 -32.62
CA PRO A 225 -6.23 -33.61 -32.00
C PRO A 225 -5.07 -33.59 -33.03
N PRO A 226 -3.84 -33.29 -32.59
CA PRO A 226 -2.70 -33.31 -33.47
C PRO A 226 -2.55 -34.70 -34.10
N PRO A 227 -2.10 -34.82 -35.38
CA PRO A 227 -1.94 -36.11 -36.04
C PRO A 227 -1.00 -36.98 -35.21
N VAL A 228 -1.47 -38.20 -34.90
CA VAL A 228 -0.67 -39.19 -34.18
C VAL A 228 0.56 -39.49 -35.04
N ALA A 229 1.74 -39.22 -34.50
CA ALA A 229 2.99 -39.57 -35.14
C ALA A 229 2.98 -41.10 -35.33
N GLN A 230 2.91 -41.58 -36.59
CA GLN A 230 3.10 -42.98 -36.92
C GLN A 230 4.57 -43.33 -36.69
N THR A 231 4.83 -44.15 -35.70
CA THR A 231 6.15 -44.78 -35.45
C THR A 231 6.44 -45.88 -36.47
#